data_69453f32635bf6288895896ed64f4b08
#
_entry.id   69453f32635bf6288895896ed64f4b08
#
_cell.length_a   1.000
_cell.length_b   1.000
_cell.length_c   1.000
_cell.angle_alpha   90.00
_cell.angle_beta   90.00
_cell.angle_gamma   90.00
#
_symmetry.space_group_name_H-M   'P 1'
#
loop_
_entity.id
_entity.type
_entity.pdbx_description
1 polymer ?
#
loop_
_entity_poly.entity_id
_entity_poly.type
_entity_poly.pdbx_seq_one_letter_code
_entity_poly.pdbx_strand_id
1 'polypeptide(L)'
;MYQQILLAIPAIIVSLFLGPWSDRNGRKPLMVVPMIGTIVSQLIYIANTYFSHWSAYYILLTGIGCIFGGFTAFLIGIYSYVSDVSGNRSRTSRIALLDLFVFLGFPVGTYLSGPIFKYSGYYGVFGSAIALTFGSMLYTMVMIKDTRGPFSDQGAGQSFEVCNAFSIFNVIEVFKVCFKRRENHGRAIILLLIGAMLFNVSTLSSSSIVYLFSRLKFDWSEQEFTIWMSLSTVASSLFTFGVIPIVSYKMKLHDALIGTIGAIFGIGKNVIWTLATSSWMMYLGSAVGLLSTAASIVIRAHLSKVAPADELGAIFSLLASLEAAVPLMTSPLMTLVYNSTLTTFPGAIMLLSAGLYVAITINLSIVYLLFKKYNSAPSSQNNHISGDTEPILDNEEEPSVSTE
;
A
#
# COMPACT_ATOMS: atom_id res chain seq x y z
N MET A 1 -16.99 4.08 14.11
CA MET A 1 -16.01 3.29 14.87
C MET A 1 -16.29 1.78 14.77
N TYR A 2 -17.43 1.24 15.23
CA TYR A 2 -17.74 -0.19 15.17
C TYR A 2 -17.64 -0.79 13.76
N GLN A 3 -18.15 -0.10 12.75
CA GLN A 3 -18.06 -0.56 11.35
C GLN A 3 -16.60 -0.71 10.89
N GLN A 4 -15.71 0.25 11.17
CA GLN A 4 -14.30 0.17 10.80
C GLN A 4 -13.59 -1.02 11.43
N ILE A 5 -13.87 -1.30 12.70
CA ILE A 5 -13.32 -2.46 13.42
C ILE A 5 -13.85 -3.76 12.78
N LEU A 6 -15.15 -3.81 12.50
CA LEU A 6 -15.80 -4.98 11.90
C LEU A 6 -15.30 -5.27 10.48
N LEU A 7 -14.94 -4.23 9.71
CA LEU A 7 -14.36 -4.38 8.38
C LEU A 7 -12.89 -4.78 8.44
N ALA A 8 -12.11 -4.26 9.39
CA ALA A 8 -10.68 -4.47 9.46
C ALA A 8 -10.31 -5.85 10.00
N ILE A 9 -10.95 -6.34 11.06
CA ILE A 9 -10.59 -7.62 11.70
C ILE A 9 -10.69 -8.81 10.75
N PRO A 10 -11.82 -9.05 10.03
CA PRO A 10 -11.88 -10.14 9.07
C PRO A 10 -10.86 -10.00 7.94
N ALA A 11 -10.66 -8.78 7.43
CA ALA A 11 -9.70 -8.53 6.37
C ALA A 11 -8.25 -8.85 6.80
N ILE A 12 -7.86 -8.49 8.03
CA ILE A 12 -6.55 -8.81 8.61
C ILE A 12 -6.36 -10.31 8.71
N ILE A 13 -7.34 -11.02 9.29
CA ILE A 13 -7.26 -12.46 9.48
C ILE A 13 -7.15 -13.16 8.13
N VAL A 14 -8.07 -12.88 7.21
CA VAL A 14 -8.13 -13.51 5.89
C VAL A 14 -6.88 -13.24 5.06
N SER A 15 -6.34 -12.03 5.13
CA SER A 15 -5.12 -11.67 4.38
C SER A 15 -3.89 -12.49 4.79
N LEU A 16 -3.77 -12.86 6.08
CA LEU A 16 -2.69 -13.73 6.56
C LEU A 16 -2.74 -15.13 5.95
N PHE A 17 -3.93 -15.64 5.66
CA PHE A 17 -4.08 -16.95 5.02
C PHE A 17 -3.85 -16.89 3.51
N LEU A 18 -4.32 -15.81 2.86
CA LEU A 18 -4.36 -15.72 1.41
C LEU A 18 -3.00 -15.43 0.77
N GLY A 19 -2.04 -14.84 1.51
CA GLY A 19 -0.72 -14.53 0.97
C GLY A 19 0.06 -15.78 0.51
N PRO A 20 0.44 -16.69 1.43
CA PRO A 20 1.14 -17.93 1.07
C PRO A 20 0.33 -18.82 0.13
N TRP A 21 -1.01 -18.81 0.28
CA TRP A 21 -1.88 -19.53 -0.64
C TRP A 21 -1.72 -19.02 -2.08
N SER A 22 -1.62 -17.69 -2.26
CA SER A 22 -1.45 -17.10 -3.58
C SER A 22 -0.08 -17.37 -4.20
N ASP A 23 0.95 -17.59 -3.40
CA ASP A 23 2.27 -17.98 -3.87
C ASP A 23 2.25 -19.33 -4.61
N ARG A 24 1.30 -20.20 -4.23
CA ARG A 24 1.13 -21.55 -4.78
C ARG A 24 0.04 -21.64 -5.84
N ASN A 25 -1.09 -20.95 -5.63
CA ASN A 25 -2.29 -21.08 -6.45
C ASN A 25 -2.48 -19.94 -7.48
N GLY A 26 -1.61 -18.96 -7.46
CA GLY A 26 -1.62 -17.84 -8.42
C GLY A 26 -2.09 -16.51 -7.81
N ARG A 27 -1.76 -15.43 -8.50
CA ARG A 27 -2.05 -14.06 -8.06
C ARG A 27 -3.45 -13.58 -8.45
N LYS A 28 -3.94 -14.07 -9.59
CA LYS A 28 -5.23 -13.66 -10.16
C LYS A 28 -6.42 -13.95 -9.25
N PRO A 29 -6.57 -15.14 -8.64
CA PRO A 29 -7.64 -15.39 -7.68
C PRO A 29 -7.62 -14.43 -6.49
N LEU A 30 -6.42 -14.06 -6.00
CA LEU A 30 -6.25 -13.12 -4.89
C LEU A 30 -6.70 -11.69 -5.24
N MET A 31 -6.71 -11.31 -6.52
CA MET A 31 -7.27 -10.02 -6.97
C MET A 31 -8.80 -10.10 -7.15
N VAL A 32 -9.32 -11.20 -7.71
CA VAL A 32 -10.73 -11.33 -8.09
C VAL A 32 -11.64 -11.56 -6.88
N VAL A 33 -11.24 -12.40 -5.94
CA VAL A 33 -12.07 -12.76 -4.76
C VAL A 33 -12.45 -11.53 -3.92
N PRO A 34 -11.54 -10.58 -3.59
CA PRO A 34 -11.90 -9.36 -2.87
C PRO A 34 -12.84 -8.42 -3.66
N MET A 35 -12.76 -8.42 -5.00
CA MET A 35 -13.68 -7.62 -5.84
C MET A 35 -15.11 -8.14 -5.72
N ILE A 36 -15.29 -9.48 -5.65
CA ILE A 36 -16.61 -10.09 -5.37
C ILE A 36 -17.12 -9.63 -4.01
N GLY A 37 -16.26 -9.67 -2.98
CA GLY A 37 -16.62 -9.17 -1.65
C GLY A 37 -17.02 -7.69 -1.64
N THR A 38 -16.35 -6.86 -2.43
CA THR A 38 -16.70 -5.44 -2.59
C THR A 38 -18.08 -5.29 -3.24
N ILE A 39 -18.40 -6.05 -4.29
CA ILE A 39 -19.72 -6.04 -4.92
C ILE A 39 -20.80 -6.44 -3.93
N VAL A 40 -20.58 -7.49 -3.14
CA VAL A 40 -21.51 -7.93 -2.09
C VAL A 40 -21.75 -6.80 -1.07
N SER A 41 -20.70 -6.12 -0.61
CA SER A 41 -20.84 -4.97 0.31
C SER A 41 -21.67 -3.84 -0.30
N GLN A 42 -21.45 -3.51 -1.57
CA GLN A 42 -22.21 -2.47 -2.27
C GLN A 42 -23.69 -2.86 -2.45
N LEU A 43 -23.98 -4.13 -2.72
CA LEU A 43 -25.37 -4.63 -2.78
C LEU A 43 -26.08 -4.53 -1.44
N ILE A 44 -25.37 -4.79 -0.32
CA ILE A 44 -25.91 -4.62 1.03
C ILE A 44 -26.20 -3.13 1.30
N TYR A 45 -25.36 -2.18 0.86
CA TYR A 45 -25.66 -0.75 0.96
C TYR A 45 -26.90 -0.38 0.16
N ILE A 46 -27.09 -0.88 -1.06
CA ILE A 46 -28.29 -0.68 -1.85
C ILE A 46 -29.52 -1.24 -1.14
N ALA A 47 -29.44 -2.45 -0.60
CA ALA A 47 -30.53 -3.07 0.16
C ALA A 47 -30.91 -2.24 1.39
N ASN A 48 -29.94 -1.75 2.16
CA ASN A 48 -30.18 -0.86 3.30
C ASN A 48 -30.85 0.46 2.88
N THR A 49 -30.51 0.99 1.70
CA THR A 49 -31.13 2.20 1.16
C THR A 49 -32.57 1.94 0.72
N TYR A 50 -32.84 0.76 0.16
CA TYR A 50 -34.19 0.37 -0.29
C TYR A 50 -35.14 0.12 0.89
N PHE A 51 -34.67 -0.62 1.89
CA PHE A 51 -35.44 -0.92 3.10
C PHE A 51 -35.20 0.14 4.19
N SER A 52 -35.72 1.36 3.96
CA SER A 52 -35.52 2.49 4.87
C SER A 52 -36.05 2.26 6.31
N HIS A 53 -36.88 1.23 6.53
CA HIS A 53 -37.38 0.81 7.84
C HIS A 53 -36.38 -0.02 8.63
N TRP A 54 -35.28 -0.48 7.99
CA TRP A 54 -34.28 -1.25 8.67
C TRP A 54 -33.50 -0.41 9.67
N SER A 55 -33.15 -1.00 10.79
CA SER A 55 -32.26 -0.36 11.75
C SER A 55 -30.88 -0.09 11.11
N ALA A 56 -30.27 1.05 11.44
CA ALA A 56 -28.92 1.40 11.01
C ALA A 56 -27.86 0.32 11.32
N TYR A 57 -28.14 -0.60 12.24
CA TYR A 57 -27.26 -1.72 12.55
C TYR A 57 -27.08 -2.70 11.38
N TYR A 58 -28.04 -2.79 10.44
CA TYR A 58 -27.89 -3.67 9.26
C TYR A 58 -26.77 -3.21 8.31
N ILE A 59 -26.30 -1.97 8.41
CA ILE A 59 -25.09 -1.51 7.72
C ILE A 59 -23.86 -2.35 8.13
N LEU A 60 -23.86 -2.91 9.34
CA LEU A 60 -22.75 -3.79 9.80
C LEU A 60 -22.63 -5.07 8.96
N LEU A 61 -23.71 -5.51 8.28
CA LEU A 61 -23.66 -6.65 7.37
C LEU A 61 -22.73 -6.43 6.17
N THR A 62 -22.38 -5.19 5.84
CA THR A 62 -21.36 -4.91 4.82
C THR A 62 -20.00 -5.53 5.15
N GLY A 63 -19.75 -5.83 6.44
CA GLY A 63 -18.58 -6.59 6.89
C GLY A 63 -18.48 -8.00 6.31
N ILE A 64 -19.59 -8.59 5.84
CA ILE A 64 -19.59 -9.88 5.14
C ILE A 64 -18.68 -9.84 3.90
N GLY A 65 -18.66 -8.73 3.15
CA GLY A 65 -17.76 -8.56 2.01
C GLY A 65 -16.27 -8.62 2.39
N CYS A 66 -15.91 -8.27 3.63
CA CYS A 66 -14.52 -8.34 4.09
C CYS A 66 -14.04 -9.76 4.39
N ILE A 67 -14.95 -10.75 4.52
CA ILE A 67 -14.60 -12.16 4.63
C ILE A 67 -13.89 -12.66 3.35
N PHE A 68 -14.11 -11.98 2.23
CA PHE A 68 -13.40 -12.22 0.96
C PHE A 68 -11.99 -11.58 0.93
N GLY A 69 -11.50 -11.06 2.06
CA GLY A 69 -10.17 -10.45 2.19
C GLY A 69 -10.13 -8.93 2.03
N GLY A 70 -11.22 -8.31 1.55
CA GLY A 70 -11.35 -6.86 1.42
C GLY A 70 -10.23 -6.19 0.61
N PHE A 71 -10.06 -4.89 0.82
CA PHE A 71 -9.03 -4.10 0.12
C PHE A 71 -7.60 -4.57 0.44
N THR A 72 -7.36 -5.11 1.64
CA THR A 72 -6.05 -5.61 2.07
C THR A 72 -5.57 -6.77 1.21
N ALA A 73 -6.41 -7.79 0.99
CA ALA A 73 -6.07 -8.94 0.15
C ALA A 73 -5.90 -8.53 -1.32
N PHE A 74 -6.70 -7.58 -1.80
CA PHE A 74 -6.54 -7.02 -3.13
C PHE A 74 -5.15 -6.35 -3.30
N LEU A 75 -4.72 -5.56 -2.33
CA LEU A 75 -3.38 -4.94 -2.36
C LEU A 75 -2.25 -5.99 -2.37
N ILE A 76 -2.37 -7.06 -1.58
CA ILE A 76 -1.39 -8.16 -1.61
C ILE A 76 -1.30 -8.73 -3.02
N GLY A 77 -2.45 -9.01 -3.66
CA GLY A 77 -2.51 -9.56 -5.01
C GLY A 77 -1.81 -8.68 -6.04
N ILE A 78 -2.13 -7.39 -6.09
CA ILE A 78 -1.58 -6.48 -7.08
C ILE A 78 -0.10 -6.17 -6.86
N TYR A 79 0.36 -5.96 -5.61
CA TYR A 79 1.79 -5.72 -5.35
C TYR A 79 2.63 -6.96 -5.64
N SER A 80 2.16 -8.15 -5.27
CA SER A 80 2.83 -9.40 -5.59
C SER A 80 2.89 -9.63 -7.10
N TYR A 81 1.77 -9.42 -7.82
CA TYR A 81 1.72 -9.54 -9.27
C TYR A 81 2.67 -8.57 -9.97
N VAL A 82 2.61 -7.29 -9.62
CA VAL A 82 3.53 -6.28 -10.20
C VAL A 82 4.98 -6.62 -9.90
N SER A 83 5.27 -7.19 -8.73
CA SER A 83 6.62 -7.63 -8.37
C SER A 83 7.08 -8.83 -9.21
N ASP A 84 6.18 -9.79 -9.50
CA ASP A 84 6.47 -10.96 -10.32
C ASP A 84 6.75 -10.61 -11.79
N VAL A 85 5.96 -9.67 -12.37
CA VAL A 85 6.10 -9.26 -13.80
C VAL A 85 7.13 -8.15 -14.01
N SER A 86 7.80 -7.68 -12.96
CA SER A 86 8.72 -6.55 -13.03
C SER A 86 10.16 -6.98 -12.84
N GLY A 87 11.04 -6.60 -13.78
CA GLY A 87 12.48 -6.73 -13.56
C GLY A 87 12.98 -5.82 -12.43
N ASN A 88 14.03 -6.21 -11.73
CA ASN A 88 14.56 -5.51 -10.56
C ASN A 88 14.80 -4.01 -10.80
N ARG A 89 15.22 -3.61 -12.00
CA ARG A 89 15.51 -2.21 -12.36
C ARG A 89 14.24 -1.36 -12.51
N SER A 90 13.16 -1.91 -13.04
CA SER A 90 11.92 -1.17 -13.31
C SER A 90 10.87 -1.30 -12.19
N ARG A 91 11.08 -2.23 -11.24
CA ARG A 91 10.10 -2.59 -10.20
C ARG A 91 9.68 -1.39 -9.36
N THR A 92 10.62 -0.58 -8.90
CA THR A 92 10.33 0.63 -8.10
C THR A 92 9.44 1.62 -8.85
N SER A 93 9.71 1.86 -10.14
CA SER A 93 8.89 2.76 -10.97
C SER A 93 7.49 2.19 -11.23
N ARG A 94 7.36 0.87 -11.40
CA ARG A 94 6.05 0.22 -11.59
C ARG A 94 5.22 0.22 -10.32
N ILE A 95 5.85 0.02 -9.16
CA ILE A 95 5.17 0.15 -7.85
C ILE A 95 4.77 1.60 -7.61
N ALA A 96 5.62 2.58 -7.97
CA ALA A 96 5.27 4.00 -7.88
C ALA A 96 4.05 4.35 -8.75
N LEU A 97 3.97 3.81 -9.97
CA LEU A 97 2.81 3.97 -10.86
C LEU A 97 1.54 3.33 -10.28
N LEU A 98 1.66 2.15 -9.69
CA LEU A 98 0.56 1.49 -9.01
C LEU A 98 0.03 2.35 -7.86
N ASP A 99 0.91 2.83 -6.98
CA ASP A 99 0.55 3.68 -5.85
C ASP A 99 -0.07 5.00 -6.31
N LEU A 100 0.43 5.59 -7.41
CA LEU A 100 -0.19 6.76 -8.01
C LEU A 100 -1.69 6.54 -8.29
N PHE A 101 -2.04 5.44 -8.97
CA PHE A 101 -3.44 5.14 -9.28
C PHE A 101 -4.26 4.80 -8.03
N VAL A 102 -3.68 4.09 -7.07
CA VAL A 102 -4.34 3.80 -5.79
C VAL A 102 -4.68 5.10 -5.06
N PHE A 103 -3.71 6.02 -4.92
CA PHE A 103 -3.93 7.26 -4.19
C PHE A 103 -4.77 8.29 -4.96
N LEU A 104 -4.70 8.34 -6.29
CA LEU A 104 -5.57 9.20 -7.10
C LEU A 104 -7.02 8.71 -7.11
N GLY A 105 -7.26 7.43 -6.92
CA GLY A 105 -8.60 6.87 -6.87
C GLY A 105 -9.47 7.49 -5.78
N PHE A 106 -8.90 7.82 -4.61
CA PHE A 106 -9.65 8.42 -3.50
C PHE A 106 -10.20 9.81 -3.82
N PRO A 107 -9.39 10.82 -4.19
CA PRO A 107 -9.92 12.15 -4.50
C PRO A 107 -10.81 12.16 -5.75
N VAL A 108 -10.50 11.36 -6.77
CA VAL A 108 -11.35 11.24 -7.97
C VAL A 108 -12.70 10.64 -7.62
N GLY A 109 -12.73 9.54 -6.84
CA GLY A 109 -13.97 8.92 -6.39
C GLY A 109 -14.82 9.86 -5.52
N THR A 110 -14.18 10.59 -4.60
CA THR A 110 -14.87 11.57 -3.74
C THR A 110 -15.45 12.72 -4.58
N TYR A 111 -14.71 13.24 -5.55
CA TYR A 111 -15.18 14.31 -6.43
C TYR A 111 -16.35 13.87 -7.30
N LEU A 112 -16.29 12.70 -7.89
CA LEU A 112 -17.34 12.17 -8.76
C LEU A 112 -18.59 11.74 -7.98
N SER A 113 -18.46 11.33 -6.73
CA SER A 113 -19.60 10.88 -5.92
C SER A 113 -20.62 11.98 -5.68
N GLY A 114 -20.21 13.24 -5.52
CA GLY A 114 -21.09 14.38 -5.30
C GLY A 114 -22.11 14.62 -6.43
N PRO A 115 -21.68 14.83 -7.69
CA PRO A 115 -22.57 14.93 -8.84
C PRO A 115 -23.48 13.71 -9.02
N ILE A 116 -22.90 12.48 -8.90
CA ILE A 116 -23.69 11.24 -9.03
C ILE A 116 -24.79 11.20 -7.97
N PHE A 117 -24.46 11.53 -6.73
CA PHE A 117 -25.43 11.59 -5.65
C PHE A 117 -26.55 12.61 -5.92
N LYS A 118 -26.20 13.79 -6.44
CA LYS A 118 -27.18 14.85 -6.76
C LYS A 118 -28.20 14.41 -7.82
N TYR A 119 -27.76 13.62 -8.82
CA TYR A 119 -28.64 13.18 -9.94
C TYR A 119 -29.37 11.87 -9.64
N SER A 120 -28.76 10.93 -8.94
CA SER A 120 -29.26 9.55 -8.83
C SER A 120 -29.33 9.05 -7.37
N GLY A 121 -29.01 9.91 -6.39
CA GLY A 121 -29.01 9.56 -4.98
C GLY A 121 -28.01 8.44 -4.62
N TYR A 122 -28.26 7.76 -3.53
CA TYR A 122 -27.41 6.64 -3.06
C TYR A 122 -27.38 5.47 -4.05
N TYR A 123 -28.46 5.21 -4.78
CA TYR A 123 -28.53 4.13 -5.77
C TYR A 123 -27.52 4.35 -6.91
N GLY A 124 -27.40 5.61 -7.37
CA GLY A 124 -26.43 5.97 -8.40
C GLY A 124 -25.00 5.79 -7.93
N VAL A 125 -24.70 6.20 -6.70
CA VAL A 125 -23.33 6.08 -6.13
C VAL A 125 -22.94 4.62 -5.97
N PHE A 126 -23.75 3.80 -5.32
CA PHE A 126 -23.44 2.38 -5.11
C PHE A 126 -23.52 1.58 -6.43
N GLY A 127 -24.48 1.90 -7.31
CA GLY A 127 -24.60 1.26 -8.62
C GLY A 127 -23.38 1.54 -9.51
N SER A 128 -22.88 2.77 -9.56
CA SER A 128 -21.67 3.12 -10.29
C SER A 128 -20.43 2.42 -9.71
N ALA A 129 -20.33 2.28 -8.38
CA ALA A 129 -19.25 1.53 -7.73
C ALA A 129 -19.29 0.03 -8.11
N ILE A 130 -20.47 -0.58 -8.15
CA ILE A 130 -20.64 -1.97 -8.63
C ILE A 130 -20.21 -2.09 -10.09
N ALA A 131 -20.66 -1.20 -10.97
CA ALA A 131 -20.34 -1.23 -12.37
C ALA A 131 -18.82 -1.12 -12.63
N LEU A 132 -18.14 -0.20 -11.93
CA LEU A 132 -16.70 -0.04 -12.03
C LEU A 132 -15.95 -1.27 -11.49
N THR A 133 -16.37 -1.80 -10.33
CA THR A 133 -15.74 -2.99 -9.74
C THR A 133 -15.95 -4.22 -10.63
N PHE A 134 -17.15 -4.39 -11.18
CA PHE A 134 -17.46 -5.49 -12.09
C PHE A 134 -16.67 -5.38 -13.40
N GLY A 135 -16.56 -4.18 -13.97
CA GLY A 135 -15.73 -3.93 -15.15
C GLY A 135 -14.25 -4.24 -14.88
N SER A 136 -13.71 -3.81 -13.73
CA SER A 136 -12.34 -4.13 -13.30
C SER A 136 -12.14 -5.63 -13.11
N MET A 137 -13.13 -6.33 -12.54
CA MET A 137 -13.09 -7.77 -12.36
C MET A 137 -13.06 -8.50 -13.69
N LEU A 138 -13.91 -8.11 -14.65
CA LEU A 138 -13.90 -8.67 -16.01
C LEU A 138 -12.56 -8.42 -16.71
N TYR A 139 -12.04 -7.19 -16.63
CA TYR A 139 -10.71 -6.87 -17.16
C TYR A 139 -9.63 -7.77 -16.56
N THR A 140 -9.63 -7.94 -15.24
CA THR A 140 -8.67 -8.81 -14.56
C THR A 140 -8.79 -10.27 -15.01
N MET A 141 -10.02 -10.77 -15.19
CA MET A 141 -10.26 -12.14 -15.63
C MET A 141 -9.81 -12.40 -17.07
N VAL A 142 -10.00 -11.43 -17.97
CA VAL A 142 -9.76 -11.62 -19.41
C VAL A 142 -8.33 -11.23 -19.79
N MET A 143 -7.84 -10.07 -19.31
CA MET A 143 -6.59 -9.48 -19.80
C MET A 143 -5.37 -9.85 -18.96
N ILE A 144 -5.54 -10.10 -17.66
CA ILE A 144 -4.41 -10.43 -16.81
C ILE A 144 -4.13 -11.93 -16.87
N LYS A 145 -2.92 -12.30 -17.30
CA LYS A 145 -2.42 -13.67 -17.22
C LYS A 145 -1.89 -13.95 -15.83
N ASP A 146 -2.17 -15.13 -15.29
CA ASP A 146 -1.60 -15.52 -14.00
C ASP A 146 -0.10 -15.81 -14.16
N THR A 147 0.68 -15.40 -13.17
CA THR A 147 2.14 -15.58 -13.15
C THR A 147 2.56 -16.89 -12.50
N ARG A 148 1.65 -17.50 -11.74
CA ARG A 148 1.94 -18.69 -10.93
C ARG A 148 0.73 -19.60 -10.80
N GLY A 149 0.98 -20.82 -10.30
CA GLY A 149 -0.07 -21.79 -9.98
C GLY A 149 -0.71 -22.41 -11.20
N PRO A 150 -1.85 -23.11 -10.99
CA PRO A 150 -2.49 -23.95 -12.01
C PRO A 150 -2.97 -23.20 -13.27
N PHE A 151 -3.17 -21.89 -13.15
CA PHE A 151 -3.67 -21.04 -14.25
C PHE A 151 -2.57 -20.30 -15.02
N SER A 152 -1.29 -20.55 -14.66
CA SER A 152 -0.14 -20.00 -15.39
C SER A 152 0.34 -20.96 -16.47
N ASP A 153 1.01 -20.42 -17.49
CA ASP A 153 1.59 -21.22 -18.57
C ASP A 153 2.64 -22.24 -18.06
N GLN A 154 3.27 -21.96 -16.89
CA GLN A 154 4.27 -22.82 -16.25
C GLN A 154 3.69 -23.84 -15.25
N GLY A 155 2.46 -23.63 -14.79
CA GLY A 155 1.77 -24.44 -13.80
C GLY A 155 0.69 -25.35 -14.39
N ALA A 156 0.58 -25.45 -15.70
CA ALA A 156 -0.43 -26.26 -16.37
C ALA A 156 -0.36 -27.74 -15.90
N GLY A 157 -1.41 -28.22 -15.23
CA GLY A 157 -1.49 -29.58 -14.68
C GLY A 157 -1.42 -29.65 -13.14
N GLN A 158 -1.16 -28.54 -12.46
CA GLN A 158 -1.27 -28.48 -10.99
C GLN A 158 -2.75 -28.36 -10.57
N SER A 159 -3.13 -29.06 -9.50
CA SER A 159 -4.49 -28.97 -8.96
C SER A 159 -4.69 -27.66 -8.20
N PHE A 160 -5.82 -26.99 -8.46
CA PHE A 160 -6.23 -25.80 -7.71
C PHE A 160 -6.81 -26.22 -6.35
N GLU A 161 -6.10 -25.87 -5.28
CA GLU A 161 -6.45 -26.28 -3.92
C GLU A 161 -7.11 -25.13 -3.15
N VAL A 162 -8.43 -25.02 -3.21
CA VAL A 162 -9.20 -24.02 -2.44
C VAL A 162 -9.22 -24.39 -0.95
N CYS A 163 -9.34 -25.69 -0.62
CA CYS A 163 -9.45 -26.15 0.76
C CYS A 163 -8.24 -25.79 1.62
N ASN A 164 -7.07 -25.62 1.03
CA ASN A 164 -5.85 -25.23 1.75
C ASN A 164 -5.70 -23.71 1.96
N ALA A 165 -6.62 -22.90 1.43
CA ALA A 165 -6.55 -21.44 1.59
C ALA A 165 -6.57 -21.02 3.07
N PHE A 166 -7.43 -21.62 3.88
CA PHE A 166 -7.61 -21.31 5.32
C PHE A 166 -6.83 -22.25 6.25
N SER A 167 -5.77 -22.89 5.76
CA SER A 167 -4.92 -23.73 6.60
C SER A 167 -4.11 -22.87 7.59
N ILE A 168 -4.11 -23.23 8.88
CA ILE A 168 -3.30 -22.58 9.91
C ILE A 168 -1.80 -22.63 9.56
N PHE A 169 -1.37 -23.61 8.76
CA PHE A 169 0.01 -23.71 8.27
C PHE A 169 0.40 -22.50 7.43
N ASN A 170 -0.51 -21.89 6.68
CA ASN A 170 -0.25 -20.68 5.91
C ASN A 170 0.14 -19.51 6.84
N VAL A 171 -0.57 -19.36 7.97
CA VAL A 171 -0.24 -18.32 8.97
C VAL A 171 1.11 -18.59 9.61
N ILE A 172 1.39 -19.83 9.99
CA ILE A 172 2.68 -20.22 10.56
C ILE A 172 3.80 -19.97 9.54
N GLU A 173 3.55 -20.27 8.26
CA GLU A 173 4.50 -20.03 7.16
C GLU A 173 4.83 -18.55 7.01
N VAL A 174 3.84 -17.65 7.08
CA VAL A 174 4.05 -16.18 7.04
C VAL A 174 5.08 -15.73 8.08
N PHE A 175 4.88 -16.15 9.35
CA PHE A 175 5.82 -15.80 10.42
C PHE A 175 7.17 -16.50 10.21
N LYS A 176 7.19 -17.77 9.85
CA LYS A 176 8.41 -18.54 9.60
C LYS A 176 9.25 -17.91 8.49
N VAL A 177 8.62 -17.49 7.39
CA VAL A 177 9.27 -16.83 6.27
C VAL A 177 9.88 -15.48 6.69
N CYS A 178 9.18 -14.66 7.45
CA CYS A 178 9.67 -13.35 7.87
C CYS A 178 10.83 -13.46 8.89
N PHE A 179 10.82 -14.48 9.75
CA PHE A 179 11.87 -14.68 10.77
C PHE A 179 12.98 -15.66 10.34
N LYS A 180 12.87 -16.27 9.17
CA LYS A 180 13.86 -17.17 8.59
C LYS A 180 15.23 -16.50 8.51
N ARG A 181 16.27 -17.21 8.94
CA ARG A 181 17.66 -16.74 8.76
C ARG A 181 17.97 -16.70 7.26
N ARG A 182 18.44 -15.55 6.80
CA ARG A 182 18.88 -15.34 5.42
C ARG A 182 20.32 -14.85 5.43
N GLU A 183 21.02 -15.19 4.39
CA GLU A 183 22.36 -14.67 4.14
C GLU A 183 22.32 -13.14 3.99
N ASN A 184 23.47 -12.50 4.12
CA ASN A 184 23.64 -11.07 3.85
C ASN A 184 22.70 -10.14 4.65
N HIS A 185 22.39 -10.50 5.90
CA HIS A 185 21.46 -9.74 6.75
C HIS A 185 20.03 -9.59 6.20
N GLY A 186 19.62 -10.41 5.20
CA GLY A 186 18.31 -10.29 4.55
C GLY A 186 17.12 -10.30 5.53
N ARG A 187 17.19 -11.11 6.62
CA ARG A 187 16.16 -11.09 7.68
C ARG A 187 16.07 -9.73 8.37
N ALA A 188 17.22 -9.13 8.74
CA ALA A 188 17.25 -7.84 9.41
C ALA A 188 16.68 -6.74 8.49
N ILE A 189 17.02 -6.76 7.21
CA ILE A 189 16.51 -5.80 6.21
C ILE A 189 14.99 -5.92 6.08
N ILE A 190 14.44 -7.14 5.96
CA ILE A 190 12.99 -7.36 5.86
C ILE A 190 12.27 -6.83 7.11
N LEU A 191 12.74 -7.16 8.32
CA LEU A 191 12.12 -6.72 9.56
C LEU A 191 12.22 -5.18 9.74
N LEU A 192 13.35 -4.58 9.34
CA LEU A 192 13.52 -3.13 9.37
C LEU A 192 12.56 -2.45 8.37
N LEU A 193 12.39 -2.98 7.16
CA LEU A 193 11.46 -2.44 6.17
C LEU A 193 10.00 -2.54 6.64
N ILE A 194 9.61 -3.68 7.21
CA ILE A 194 8.29 -3.84 7.83
C ILE A 194 8.11 -2.82 8.95
N GLY A 195 9.08 -2.67 9.86
CA GLY A 195 9.05 -1.68 10.93
C GLY A 195 8.93 -0.25 10.43
N ALA A 196 9.70 0.13 9.40
CA ALA A 196 9.59 1.44 8.77
C ALA A 196 8.19 1.70 8.19
N MET A 197 7.56 0.67 7.61
CA MET A 197 6.21 0.77 7.07
C MET A 197 5.17 0.94 8.18
N LEU A 198 5.30 0.24 9.30
CA LEU A 198 4.40 0.41 10.45
C LEU A 198 4.46 1.84 11.01
N PHE A 199 5.65 2.43 11.11
CA PHE A 199 5.78 3.84 11.48
C PHE A 199 5.12 4.75 10.44
N ASN A 200 5.28 4.48 9.15
CA ASN A 200 4.67 5.26 8.08
C ASN A 200 3.14 5.23 8.16
N VAL A 201 2.53 4.06 8.32
CA VAL A 201 1.07 3.91 8.46
C VAL A 201 0.57 4.58 9.74
N SER A 202 1.35 4.56 10.82
CA SER A 202 1.03 5.26 12.06
C SER A 202 0.90 6.78 11.86
N THR A 203 1.70 7.37 10.97
CA THR A 203 1.56 8.80 10.64
C THR A 203 0.26 9.12 9.90
N LEU A 204 -0.26 8.18 9.10
CA LEU A 204 -1.54 8.35 8.41
C LEU A 204 -2.73 8.33 9.38
N SER A 205 -2.61 7.66 10.51
CA SER A 205 -3.66 7.60 11.53
C SER A 205 -3.96 8.96 12.18
N SER A 206 -3.08 9.94 12.02
CA SER A 206 -3.28 11.30 12.53
C SER A 206 -4.19 12.16 11.64
N SER A 207 -4.60 11.71 10.47
CA SER A 207 -5.35 12.53 9.48
C SER A 207 -6.67 13.11 10.03
N SER A 208 -7.44 12.34 10.78
CA SER A 208 -8.68 12.81 11.42
C SER A 208 -8.41 13.91 12.45
N ILE A 209 -7.28 13.84 13.14
CA ILE A 209 -6.89 14.82 14.15
C ILE A 209 -6.38 16.09 13.48
N VAL A 210 -5.71 15.98 12.33
CA VAL A 210 -5.31 17.15 11.52
C VAL A 210 -6.54 17.97 11.12
N TYR A 211 -7.67 17.31 10.81
CA TYR A 211 -8.94 18.01 10.59
C TYR A 211 -9.40 18.79 11.83
N LEU A 212 -9.42 18.15 13.00
CA LEU A 212 -9.82 18.81 14.25
C LEU A 212 -8.90 19.97 14.59
N PHE A 213 -7.60 19.82 14.35
CA PHE A 213 -6.60 20.88 14.55
C PHE A 213 -6.84 22.06 13.60
N SER A 214 -7.09 21.82 12.31
CA SER A 214 -7.33 22.88 11.33
C SER A 214 -8.63 23.63 11.61
N ARG A 215 -9.66 22.92 12.05
CA ARG A 215 -10.93 23.51 12.49
C ARG A 215 -10.76 24.38 13.74
N LEU A 216 -9.99 23.90 14.73
CA LEU A 216 -9.77 24.63 15.98
C LEU A 216 -8.91 25.89 15.79
N LYS A 217 -7.87 25.81 14.93
CA LYS A 217 -6.84 26.85 14.83
C LYS A 217 -7.08 27.84 13.71
N PHE A 218 -7.73 27.42 12.64
CA PHE A 218 -7.92 28.21 11.42
C PHE A 218 -9.39 28.39 11.03
N ASP A 219 -10.34 27.85 11.84
CA ASP A 219 -11.79 27.86 11.57
C ASP A 219 -12.17 27.25 10.22
N TRP A 220 -11.37 26.27 9.76
CA TRP A 220 -11.64 25.61 8.50
C TRP A 220 -12.95 24.85 8.52
N SER A 221 -13.75 25.05 7.48
CA SER A 221 -14.91 24.21 7.18
C SER A 221 -14.46 22.82 6.70
N GLU A 222 -15.37 21.85 6.73
CA GLU A 222 -15.12 20.52 6.20
C GLU A 222 -14.75 20.55 4.70
N GLN A 223 -15.34 21.48 3.94
CA GLN A 223 -15.04 21.64 2.51
C GLN A 223 -13.61 22.16 2.28
N GLU A 224 -13.17 23.17 3.02
CA GLU A 224 -11.81 23.72 2.90
C GLU A 224 -10.76 22.67 3.24
N PHE A 225 -10.98 21.92 4.32
CA PHE A 225 -10.10 20.81 4.69
C PHE A 225 -10.06 19.73 3.60
N THR A 226 -11.21 19.32 3.05
CA THR A 226 -11.29 18.30 2.01
C THR A 226 -10.59 18.74 0.73
N ILE A 227 -10.76 19.99 0.32
CA ILE A 227 -10.07 20.57 -0.85
C ILE A 227 -8.57 20.58 -0.63
N TRP A 228 -8.10 21.08 0.51
CA TRP A 228 -6.68 21.09 0.85
C TRP A 228 -6.08 19.68 0.87
N MET A 229 -6.76 18.73 1.50
CA MET A 229 -6.30 17.35 1.61
C MET A 229 -6.25 16.66 0.25
N SER A 230 -7.28 16.84 -0.58
CA SER A 230 -7.33 16.30 -1.94
C SER A 230 -6.23 16.88 -2.82
N LEU A 231 -6.05 18.21 -2.80
CA LEU A 231 -5.00 18.89 -3.56
C LEU A 231 -3.62 18.42 -3.12
N SER A 232 -3.38 18.32 -1.82
CA SER A 232 -2.11 17.84 -1.26
C SER A 232 -1.81 16.38 -1.65
N THR A 233 -2.83 15.52 -1.64
CA THR A 233 -2.70 14.11 -2.01
C THR A 233 -2.40 13.96 -3.50
N VAL A 234 -3.15 14.67 -4.37
CA VAL A 234 -2.92 14.64 -5.82
C VAL A 234 -1.53 15.20 -6.16
N ALA A 235 -1.16 16.34 -5.59
CA ALA A 235 0.14 16.95 -5.83
C ALA A 235 1.29 16.04 -5.39
N SER A 236 1.21 15.44 -4.19
CA SER A 236 2.21 14.49 -3.70
C SER A 236 2.32 13.26 -4.58
N SER A 237 1.20 12.68 -5.01
CA SER A 237 1.19 11.49 -5.85
C SER A 237 1.80 11.76 -7.22
N LEU A 238 1.40 12.85 -7.89
CA LEU A 238 1.94 13.25 -9.19
C LEU A 238 3.43 13.59 -9.11
N PHE A 239 3.83 14.34 -8.09
CA PHE A 239 5.23 14.73 -7.89
C PHE A 239 6.10 13.50 -7.63
N THR A 240 5.66 12.62 -6.75
CA THR A 240 6.38 11.39 -6.40
C THR A 240 6.49 10.47 -7.61
N PHE A 241 5.42 10.31 -8.40
CA PHE A 241 5.43 9.55 -9.64
C PHE A 241 6.40 10.14 -10.68
N GLY A 242 6.47 11.45 -10.82
CA GLY A 242 7.41 12.11 -11.72
C GLY A 242 8.87 11.97 -11.27
N VAL A 243 9.14 12.09 -9.97
CA VAL A 243 10.50 12.10 -9.41
C VAL A 243 11.08 10.70 -9.22
N ILE A 244 10.31 9.75 -8.69
CA ILE A 244 10.84 8.39 -8.38
C ILE A 244 11.45 7.70 -9.60
N PRO A 245 10.82 7.64 -10.79
CA PRO A 245 11.42 7.00 -11.95
C PRO A 245 12.74 7.68 -12.37
N ILE A 246 12.81 9.00 -12.31
CA ILE A 246 14.03 9.75 -12.64
C ILE A 246 15.14 9.39 -11.67
N VAL A 247 14.88 9.43 -10.39
CA VAL A 247 15.86 9.21 -9.34
C VAL A 247 16.29 7.73 -9.26
N SER A 248 15.34 6.82 -9.34
CA SER A 248 15.61 5.39 -9.24
C SER A 248 16.23 4.82 -10.52
N TYR A 249 15.67 5.14 -11.68
CA TYR A 249 16.10 4.54 -12.94
C TYR A 249 17.28 5.29 -13.59
N LYS A 250 17.17 6.64 -13.72
CA LYS A 250 18.16 7.46 -14.43
C LYS A 250 19.38 7.76 -13.56
N MET A 251 19.17 8.13 -12.29
CA MET A 251 20.27 8.42 -11.35
C MET A 251 20.82 7.16 -10.65
N LYS A 252 20.15 6.01 -10.78
CA LYS A 252 20.56 4.73 -10.17
C LYS A 252 20.76 4.81 -8.66
N LEU A 253 20.05 5.70 -7.97
CA LEU A 253 20.14 5.81 -6.52
C LEU A 253 19.50 4.58 -5.87
N HIS A 254 20.09 4.16 -4.76
CA HIS A 254 19.58 3.05 -3.99
C HIS A 254 18.22 3.38 -3.36
N ASP A 255 17.27 2.44 -3.43
CA ASP A 255 15.90 2.65 -2.94
C ASP A 255 15.87 3.17 -1.50
N ALA A 256 16.64 2.58 -0.57
CA ALA A 256 16.66 3.02 0.81
C ALA A 256 17.09 4.48 0.97
N LEU A 257 17.98 4.99 0.10
CA LEU A 257 18.39 6.40 0.12
C LEU A 257 17.23 7.32 -0.32
N ILE A 258 16.49 6.93 -1.37
CA ILE A 258 15.32 7.66 -1.86
C ILE A 258 14.25 7.73 -0.75
N GLY A 259 14.01 6.61 -0.07
CA GLY A 259 13.08 6.54 1.06
C GLY A 259 13.52 7.40 2.26
N THR A 260 14.82 7.44 2.55
CA THR A 260 15.39 8.30 3.61
C THR A 260 15.16 9.77 3.29
N ILE A 261 15.42 10.20 2.05
CA ILE A 261 15.15 11.57 1.60
C ILE A 261 13.65 11.88 1.75
N GLY A 262 12.77 11.00 1.28
CA GLY A 262 11.32 11.17 1.44
C GLY A 262 10.89 11.31 2.91
N ALA A 263 11.47 10.53 3.80
CA ALA A 263 11.19 10.62 5.24
C ALA A 263 11.66 11.97 5.84
N ILE A 264 12.81 12.51 5.42
CA ILE A 264 13.29 13.83 5.83
C ILE A 264 12.31 14.93 5.39
N PHE A 265 11.78 14.87 4.18
CA PHE A 265 10.71 15.78 3.73
C PHE A 265 9.43 15.61 4.57
N GLY A 266 9.12 14.39 5.02
CA GLY A 266 8.06 14.12 5.97
C GLY A 266 8.25 14.77 7.33
N ILE A 267 9.49 14.81 7.85
CA ILE A 267 9.84 15.54 9.08
C ILE A 267 9.58 17.03 8.86
N GLY A 268 10.12 17.62 7.80
CA GLY A 268 9.96 19.05 7.47
C GLY A 268 8.47 19.44 7.38
N LYS A 269 7.66 18.65 6.69
CA LYS A 269 6.20 18.84 6.61
C LYS A 269 5.56 18.94 7.99
N ASN A 270 5.79 17.95 8.84
CA ASN A 270 5.14 17.87 10.15
C ASN A 270 5.64 18.96 11.12
N VAL A 271 6.91 19.36 11.03
CA VAL A 271 7.45 20.49 11.81
C VAL A 271 6.77 21.79 11.40
N ILE A 272 6.61 22.05 10.08
CA ILE A 272 5.91 23.25 9.59
C ILE A 272 4.45 23.25 10.06
N TRP A 273 3.75 22.13 10.01
CA TRP A 273 2.38 22.01 10.50
C TRP A 273 2.26 22.21 12.02
N THR A 274 3.26 21.73 12.78
CA THR A 274 3.33 21.97 14.25
C THR A 274 3.41 23.47 14.56
N LEU A 275 4.23 24.19 13.81
CA LEU A 275 4.49 25.62 14.00
C LEU A 275 3.47 26.51 13.24
N ALA A 276 2.51 25.93 12.52
CA ALA A 276 1.58 26.67 11.71
C ALA A 276 0.74 27.65 12.54
N THR A 277 0.82 28.93 12.26
CA THR A 277 0.03 30.00 12.86
C THR A 277 -1.05 30.53 11.94
N SER A 278 -1.00 30.18 10.65
CA SER A 278 -1.92 30.64 9.62
C SER A 278 -2.15 29.56 8.56
N SER A 279 -3.31 29.61 7.88
CA SER A 279 -3.75 28.60 6.90
C SER A 279 -2.75 28.35 5.78
N TRP A 280 -2.04 29.37 5.29
CA TRP A 280 -1.06 29.19 4.22
C TRP A 280 0.11 28.28 4.60
N MET A 281 0.46 28.21 5.90
CA MET A 281 1.52 27.32 6.38
C MET A 281 1.15 25.85 6.25
N MET A 282 -0.14 25.50 6.26
CA MET A 282 -0.62 24.14 5.98
C MET A 282 -0.32 23.76 4.52
N TYR A 283 -0.54 24.69 3.58
CA TYR A 283 -0.17 24.49 2.17
C TYR A 283 1.34 24.41 1.98
N LEU A 284 2.11 25.28 2.66
CA LEU A 284 3.57 25.24 2.61
C LEU A 284 4.13 23.91 3.13
N GLY A 285 3.62 23.42 4.26
CA GLY A 285 4.00 22.11 4.79
C GLY A 285 3.67 20.98 3.82
N SER A 286 2.50 21.04 3.15
CA SER A 286 2.15 20.08 2.10
C SER A 286 3.12 20.15 0.92
N ALA A 287 3.52 21.33 0.49
CA ALA A 287 4.48 21.54 -0.61
C ALA A 287 5.87 20.97 -0.24
N VAL A 288 6.37 21.23 0.97
CA VAL A 288 7.60 20.63 1.46
C VAL A 288 7.46 19.11 1.54
N GLY A 289 6.30 18.60 1.95
CA GLY A 289 6.04 17.17 2.10
C GLY A 289 5.74 16.39 0.83
N LEU A 290 5.87 16.97 -0.37
CA LEU A 290 5.52 16.30 -1.64
C LEU A 290 6.22 14.95 -1.84
N LEU A 291 7.47 14.82 -1.39
CA LEU A 291 8.23 13.57 -1.47
C LEU A 291 8.00 12.62 -0.29
N SER A 292 7.22 13.00 0.73
CA SER A 292 7.05 12.16 1.93
C SER A 292 6.41 10.79 1.62
N THR A 293 5.59 10.69 0.57
CA THR A 293 4.99 9.45 0.09
C THR A 293 5.99 8.50 -0.56
N ALA A 294 7.16 9.00 -0.98
CA ALA A 294 8.23 8.17 -1.55
C ALA A 294 8.72 7.09 -0.58
N ALA A 295 8.65 7.35 0.72
CA ALA A 295 9.08 6.38 1.73
C ALA A 295 8.28 5.07 1.64
N SER A 296 6.94 5.12 1.57
CA SER A 296 6.09 3.92 1.48
C SER A 296 6.32 3.14 0.18
N ILE A 297 6.41 3.84 -0.95
CA ILE A 297 6.66 3.24 -2.26
C ILE A 297 7.98 2.47 -2.28
N VAL A 298 9.03 3.14 -1.80
CA VAL A 298 10.38 2.58 -1.77
C VAL A 298 10.49 1.41 -0.80
N ILE A 299 9.84 1.46 0.36
CA ILE A 299 9.82 0.34 1.32
C ILE A 299 9.23 -0.90 0.64
N ARG A 300 8.06 -0.79 -0.02
CA ARG A 300 7.45 -1.91 -0.74
C ARG A 300 8.32 -2.39 -1.90
N ALA A 301 8.87 -1.48 -2.69
CA ALA A 301 9.75 -1.83 -3.81
C ALA A 301 11.01 -2.54 -3.33
N HIS A 302 11.66 -2.04 -2.28
CA HIS A 302 12.87 -2.65 -1.74
C HIS A 302 12.58 -4.01 -1.10
N LEU A 303 11.47 -4.11 -0.35
CA LEU A 303 11.01 -5.37 0.22
C LEU A 303 10.81 -6.44 -0.87
N SER A 304 10.19 -6.07 -2.00
CA SER A 304 9.99 -6.98 -3.13
C SER A 304 11.28 -7.39 -3.86
N LYS A 305 12.35 -6.58 -3.75
CA LYS A 305 13.67 -6.92 -4.33
C LYS A 305 14.50 -7.84 -3.42
N VAL A 306 14.32 -7.72 -2.10
CA VAL A 306 15.05 -8.53 -1.10
C VAL A 306 14.38 -9.87 -0.85
N ALA A 307 13.06 -9.93 -0.99
CA ALA A 307 12.29 -11.14 -0.79
C ALA A 307 12.45 -12.10 -1.98
N PRO A 308 12.65 -13.41 -1.73
CA PRO A 308 12.56 -14.43 -2.77
C PRO A 308 11.20 -14.42 -3.44
N ALA A 309 11.16 -14.75 -4.73
CA ALA A 309 9.94 -14.68 -5.51
C ALA A 309 8.83 -15.63 -4.99
N ASP A 310 9.21 -16.79 -4.47
CA ASP A 310 8.31 -17.81 -3.88
C ASP A 310 7.78 -17.44 -2.48
N GLU A 311 8.34 -16.44 -1.82
CA GLU A 311 7.96 -16.00 -0.48
C GLU A 311 7.28 -14.60 -0.47
N LEU A 312 7.12 -13.97 -1.65
CA LEU A 312 6.59 -12.60 -1.76
C LEU A 312 5.17 -12.44 -1.21
N GLY A 313 4.28 -13.38 -1.50
CA GLY A 313 2.91 -13.34 -1.00
C GLY A 313 2.84 -13.44 0.52
N ALA A 314 3.64 -14.31 1.13
CA ALA A 314 3.73 -14.43 2.57
C ALA A 314 4.22 -13.12 3.23
N ILE A 315 5.25 -12.50 2.69
CA ILE A 315 5.83 -11.26 3.21
C ILE A 315 4.85 -10.08 3.05
N PHE A 316 4.24 -9.94 1.87
CA PHE A 316 3.25 -8.89 1.64
C PHE A 316 1.95 -9.11 2.43
N SER A 317 1.58 -10.37 2.73
CA SER A 317 0.42 -10.63 3.58
C SER A 317 0.65 -10.20 5.02
N LEU A 318 1.84 -10.44 5.58
CA LEU A 318 2.18 -9.93 6.90
C LEU A 318 2.20 -8.39 6.91
N LEU A 319 2.86 -7.79 5.91
CA LEU A 319 2.92 -6.34 5.79
C LEU A 319 1.52 -5.73 5.74
N ALA A 320 0.67 -6.20 4.83
CA ALA A 320 -0.68 -5.67 4.63
C ALA A 320 -1.60 -5.91 5.85
N SER A 321 -1.46 -7.07 6.52
CA SER A 321 -2.19 -7.35 7.75
C SER A 321 -1.79 -6.42 8.88
N LEU A 322 -0.50 -6.14 9.03
CA LEU A 322 0.01 -5.19 10.00
C LEU A 322 -0.39 -3.74 9.64
N GLU A 323 -0.33 -3.35 8.36
CA GLU A 323 -0.82 -2.04 7.89
C GLU A 323 -2.30 -1.82 8.22
N ALA A 324 -3.13 -2.84 8.11
CA ALA A 324 -4.53 -2.78 8.49
C ALA A 324 -4.76 -2.77 10.02
N ALA A 325 -3.89 -3.42 10.79
CA ALA A 325 -3.98 -3.50 12.25
C ALA A 325 -3.47 -2.22 12.94
N VAL A 326 -2.42 -1.59 12.42
CA VAL A 326 -1.79 -0.40 13.02
C VAL A 326 -2.78 0.73 13.27
N PRO A 327 -3.66 1.15 12.34
CA PRO A 327 -4.63 2.22 12.58
C PRO A 327 -5.60 1.92 13.72
N LEU A 328 -5.95 0.65 13.97
CA LEU A 328 -6.84 0.27 15.07
C LEU A 328 -6.21 0.56 16.44
N MET A 329 -4.89 0.49 16.54
CA MET A 329 -4.13 0.78 17.76
C MET A 329 -3.70 2.24 17.84
N THR A 330 -3.21 2.79 16.73
CA THR A 330 -2.61 4.13 16.71
C THR A 330 -3.64 5.25 16.71
N SER A 331 -4.81 5.08 16.07
CA SER A 331 -5.85 6.13 16.08
C SER A 331 -6.37 6.47 17.48
N PRO A 332 -6.72 5.50 18.36
CA PRO A 332 -7.07 5.80 19.75
C PRO A 332 -5.92 6.45 20.51
N LEU A 333 -4.68 5.97 20.33
CA LEU A 333 -3.50 6.53 20.98
C LEU A 333 -3.27 7.99 20.57
N MET A 334 -3.33 8.29 19.29
CA MET A 334 -3.23 9.66 18.77
C MET A 334 -4.32 10.56 19.32
N THR A 335 -5.56 10.04 19.44
CA THR A 335 -6.68 10.78 20.02
C THR A 335 -6.45 11.08 21.52
N LEU A 336 -5.92 10.12 22.28
CA LEU A 336 -5.57 10.35 23.68
C LEU A 336 -4.50 11.44 23.84
N VAL A 337 -3.44 11.39 23.04
CA VAL A 337 -2.39 12.42 23.04
C VAL A 337 -2.98 13.78 22.66
N TYR A 338 -3.81 13.85 21.62
CA TYR A 338 -4.45 15.11 21.23
C TYR A 338 -5.31 15.70 22.34
N ASN A 339 -6.17 14.89 22.96
CA ASN A 339 -7.05 15.35 24.04
C ASN A 339 -6.25 15.84 25.27
N SER A 340 -5.15 15.16 25.61
CA SER A 340 -4.31 15.57 26.74
C SER A 340 -3.49 16.84 26.48
N THR A 341 -3.24 17.17 25.20
CA THR A 341 -2.41 18.33 24.81
C THR A 341 -3.25 19.47 24.21
N LEU A 342 -4.56 19.30 24.06
CA LEU A 342 -5.44 20.24 23.37
C LEU A 342 -5.35 21.67 23.90
N THR A 343 -5.29 21.84 25.21
CA THR A 343 -5.25 23.15 25.87
C THR A 343 -3.86 23.77 25.95
N THR A 344 -2.80 22.94 25.93
CA THR A 344 -1.43 23.40 26.08
C THR A 344 -0.71 23.53 24.77
N PHE A 345 -0.78 22.50 23.93
CA PHE A 345 -0.05 22.44 22.65
C PHE A 345 -0.80 21.57 21.61
N PRO A 346 -1.80 22.12 20.89
CA PRO A 346 -2.60 21.37 19.92
C PRO A 346 -1.77 20.75 18.78
N GLY A 347 -0.59 21.30 18.49
CA GLY A 347 0.34 20.79 17.47
C GLY A 347 1.13 19.52 17.87
N ALA A 348 0.98 19.00 19.08
CA ALA A 348 1.73 17.85 19.60
C ALA A 348 1.64 16.60 18.70
N ILE A 349 0.49 16.38 18.04
CA ILE A 349 0.28 15.25 17.16
C ILE A 349 1.16 15.31 15.91
N MET A 350 1.32 16.50 15.34
CA MET A 350 2.22 16.70 14.20
C MET A 350 3.67 16.48 14.62
N LEU A 351 4.04 16.94 15.84
CA LEU A 351 5.36 16.70 16.40
C LEU A 351 5.61 15.21 16.63
N LEU A 352 4.62 14.48 17.15
CA LEU A 352 4.69 13.02 17.29
C LEU A 352 4.87 12.34 15.93
N SER A 353 4.12 12.78 14.91
CA SER A 353 4.28 12.29 13.53
C SER A 353 5.67 12.62 12.97
N ALA A 354 6.23 13.78 13.26
CA ALA A 354 7.62 14.10 12.92
C ALA A 354 8.60 13.13 13.58
N GLY A 355 8.41 12.79 14.86
CA GLY A 355 9.19 11.77 15.58
C GLY A 355 9.12 10.38 14.92
N LEU A 356 7.95 9.97 14.44
CA LEU A 356 7.81 8.72 13.67
C LEU A 356 8.60 8.79 12.34
N TYR A 357 8.59 9.91 11.64
CA TYR A 357 9.42 10.10 10.44
C TYR A 357 10.93 10.09 10.76
N VAL A 358 11.36 10.58 11.92
CA VAL A 358 12.75 10.41 12.38
C VAL A 358 13.08 8.92 12.55
N ALA A 359 12.18 8.13 13.17
CA ALA A 359 12.37 6.69 13.31
C ALA A 359 12.44 5.99 11.93
N ILE A 360 11.61 6.39 10.95
CA ILE A 360 11.69 5.89 9.57
C ILE A 360 13.05 6.23 8.94
N THR A 361 13.51 7.47 9.10
CA THR A 361 14.80 7.94 8.57
C THR A 361 15.97 7.12 9.13
N ILE A 362 16.01 6.90 10.44
CA ILE A 362 17.03 6.06 11.09
C ILE A 362 16.96 4.63 10.55
N ASN A 363 15.77 4.06 10.47
CA ASN A 363 15.55 2.69 10.04
C ASN A 363 16.02 2.46 8.60
N LEU A 364 15.63 3.32 7.65
CA LEU A 364 16.06 3.24 6.25
C LEU A 364 17.55 3.53 6.08
N SER A 365 18.13 4.41 6.91
CA SER A 365 19.57 4.66 6.92
C SER A 365 20.35 3.40 7.34
N ILE A 366 19.87 2.67 8.36
CA ILE A 366 20.46 1.39 8.76
C ILE A 366 20.38 0.38 7.62
N VAL A 367 19.22 0.27 6.94
CA VAL A 367 19.06 -0.61 5.78
C VAL A 367 20.06 -0.26 4.68
N TYR A 368 20.25 1.02 4.38
CA TYR A 368 21.22 1.48 3.39
C TYR A 368 22.67 1.10 3.78
N LEU A 369 23.04 1.30 5.05
CA LEU A 369 24.38 0.96 5.54
C LEU A 369 24.65 -0.55 5.50
N LEU A 370 23.67 -1.38 5.88
CA LEU A 370 23.77 -2.84 5.79
C LEU A 370 23.99 -3.29 4.34
N PHE A 371 23.25 -2.70 3.40
CA PHE A 371 23.41 -3.01 1.98
C PHE A 371 24.77 -2.54 1.42
N LYS A 372 25.22 -1.33 1.79
CA LYS A 372 26.51 -0.79 1.38
C LYS A 372 27.67 -1.65 1.90
N LYS A 373 27.62 -2.08 3.16
CA LYS A 373 28.63 -2.95 3.77
C LYS A 373 28.75 -4.28 3.02
N TYR A 374 27.62 -4.83 2.59
CA TYR A 374 27.60 -6.05 1.79
C TYR A 374 28.29 -5.90 0.44
N ASN A 375 27.99 -4.84 -0.31
CA ASN A 375 28.60 -4.60 -1.63
C ASN A 375 30.09 -4.18 -1.54
N SER A 376 30.56 -3.79 -0.37
CA SER A 376 31.97 -3.40 -0.14
C SER A 376 32.84 -4.54 0.39
N ALA A 377 32.26 -5.73 0.69
CA ALA A 377 33.02 -6.90 1.09
C ALA A 377 33.81 -7.45 -0.12
N PRO A 378 35.13 -7.77 0.03
CA PRO A 378 35.94 -8.25 -1.09
C PRO A 378 35.38 -9.54 -1.66
N SER A 379 35.45 -9.67 -2.99
CA SER A 379 34.84 -10.69 -3.85
C SER A 379 35.37 -12.14 -3.65
N SER A 380 36.08 -12.43 -2.59
CA SER A 380 36.57 -13.80 -2.29
C SER A 380 35.50 -14.81 -1.88
N GLN A 381 34.26 -14.35 -1.61
CA GLN A 381 33.14 -15.22 -1.31
C GLN A 381 32.07 -15.33 -2.42
N ASN A 382 32.19 -14.56 -3.50
CA ASN A 382 31.15 -14.51 -4.55
C ASN A 382 31.34 -15.55 -5.68
N ASN A 383 32.41 -16.36 -5.67
CA ASN A 383 32.65 -17.32 -6.75
C ASN A 383 31.83 -18.61 -6.70
N HIS A 384 30.89 -18.74 -5.76
CA HIS A 384 29.99 -19.91 -5.70
C HIS A 384 28.55 -19.67 -6.20
N ILE A 385 28.20 -18.45 -6.66
CA ILE A 385 26.84 -18.16 -7.11
C ILE A 385 26.75 -17.77 -8.60
N SER A 386 27.90 -17.76 -9.33
CA SER A 386 27.89 -17.42 -10.76
C SER A 386 27.84 -18.61 -11.71
N GLY A 387 27.40 -19.76 -11.24
CA GLY A 387 27.26 -20.94 -12.08
C GLY A 387 25.81 -21.33 -12.29
N ASP A 388 24.91 -20.54 -12.85
CA ASP A 388 23.66 -20.98 -13.52
C ASP A 388 22.71 -19.80 -13.77
N THR A 389 23.24 -18.74 -14.39
CA THR A 389 22.37 -17.81 -15.16
C THR A 389 23.20 -17.25 -16.31
N GLU A 390 23.22 -17.97 -17.42
CA GLU A 390 23.58 -17.39 -18.70
C GLU A 390 22.64 -16.19 -18.97
N PRO A 391 23.19 -15.03 -19.38
CA PRO A 391 22.35 -13.95 -19.85
C PRO A 391 21.70 -14.43 -21.16
N ILE A 392 20.38 -14.48 -21.18
CA ILE A 392 19.60 -14.54 -22.41
C ILE A 392 19.97 -13.26 -23.19
N LEU A 393 20.85 -13.43 -24.16
CA LEU A 393 21.14 -12.41 -25.16
C LEU A 393 19.84 -12.18 -25.93
N ASP A 394 19.28 -10.99 -25.79
CA ASP A 394 18.26 -10.44 -26.68
C ASP A 394 18.90 -10.34 -28.09
N ASN A 395 18.73 -11.37 -28.89
CA ASN A 395 18.91 -11.28 -30.34
C ASN A 395 17.68 -10.56 -30.90
N GLU A 396 17.68 -9.24 -30.92
CA GLU A 396 16.88 -8.48 -31.86
C GLU A 396 17.48 -8.69 -33.26
N GLU A 397 17.00 -9.68 -33.99
CA GLU A 397 17.16 -9.75 -35.42
C GLU A 397 16.32 -8.65 -36.07
N GLU A 398 16.96 -7.61 -36.55
CA GLU A 398 16.37 -6.68 -37.54
C GLU A 398 15.98 -7.46 -38.78
N PRO A 399 14.76 -7.31 -39.28
CA PRO A 399 14.39 -7.89 -40.57
C PRO A 399 15.07 -7.10 -41.70
N SER A 400 16.04 -7.76 -42.37
CA SER A 400 16.64 -7.28 -43.59
C SER A 400 15.56 -7.10 -44.68
N VAL A 401 15.32 -5.86 -45.07
CA VAL A 401 14.57 -5.51 -46.28
C VAL A 401 15.41 -5.93 -47.50
N SER A 402 15.02 -7.01 -48.16
CA SER A 402 15.52 -7.33 -49.52
C SER A 402 14.69 -6.56 -50.51
N THR A 403 15.32 -5.61 -51.20
CA THR A 403 14.89 -5.05 -52.48
C THR A 403 15.02 -6.13 -53.54
N GLU A 404 13.88 -6.52 -54.15
CA GLU A 404 13.69 -6.83 -55.56
C GLU A 404 12.21 -6.65 -55.89
#